data_73589bdeb31f8c17a4c90a3fdffe2e3c
#
_entry.id   73589bdeb31f8c17a4c90a3fdffe2e3c
#
_cell.length_a   1.000
_cell.length_b   1.000
_cell.length_c   1.000
_cell.angle_alpha   90.00
_cell.angle_beta   90.00
_cell.angle_gamma   90.00
#
_symmetry.space_group_name_H-M   'P 1'
#
loop_
_entity.id
_entity.type
_entity.pdbx_description
1 polymer ?
#
loop_
_entity_poly.entity_id
_entity_poly.type
_entity_poly.pdbx_seq_one_letter_code
_entity_poly.pdbx_strand_id
1 'polypeptide(L)'
;MADIMIQRLVLASNNPGKLREFGALLAPLGIEVVPQGDLGIPEAEEPHPTFVENAIAKARHASRLSGLPALADDSGICAEALDGEPGVCSARYAQKAGKPKTDAANNAHLISQLAGKLNRRAHYHCVLVLVRHPADPCPLIAEGTWTGEVVDAPRGAGGFGYDPHFMLPRLGKTAAELSAEEKNAISHRALALKELLARLQAAASNNGNGRPA
;
A
#
# COMPACT_ATOMS: atom_id res chain seq x y z
N MET A 1 -24.19 -9.38 -19.52
CA MET A 1 -22.79 -9.65 -19.21
C MET A 1 -22.68 -9.77 -17.71
N ALA A 2 -22.05 -10.85 -17.23
CA ALA A 2 -22.05 -11.17 -15.81
C ALA A 2 -21.50 -10.03 -14.97
N ASP A 3 -22.19 -9.72 -13.87
CA ASP A 3 -21.63 -8.98 -12.74
C ASP A 3 -20.27 -9.60 -12.44
N ILE A 4 -19.20 -8.85 -12.69
CA ILE A 4 -17.86 -9.30 -12.34
C ILE A 4 -17.71 -9.05 -10.83
N MET A 5 -18.41 -9.87 -10.05
CA MET A 5 -18.07 -10.05 -8.65
C MET A 5 -16.74 -10.78 -8.65
N ILE A 6 -15.66 -10.04 -8.34
CA ILE A 6 -14.35 -10.65 -8.15
C ILE A 6 -14.45 -11.51 -6.88
N GLN A 7 -14.60 -12.81 -7.07
CA GLN A 7 -14.68 -13.76 -5.96
C GLN A 7 -13.29 -14.15 -5.45
N ARG A 8 -12.28 -14.08 -6.34
CA ARG A 8 -10.91 -14.47 -6.06
C ARG A 8 -9.94 -13.55 -6.80
N LEU A 9 -8.90 -13.08 -6.11
CA LEU A 9 -7.84 -12.28 -6.71
C LEU A 9 -6.47 -12.64 -6.12
N VAL A 10 -5.42 -12.38 -6.89
CA VAL A 10 -4.05 -12.47 -6.36
C VAL A 10 -3.62 -11.12 -5.78
N LEU A 11 -3.06 -11.14 -4.58
CA LEU A 11 -2.40 -9.97 -3.99
C LEU A 11 -0.92 -10.01 -4.37
N ALA A 12 -0.49 -9.02 -5.16
CA ALA A 12 0.87 -8.89 -5.67
C ALA A 12 1.83 -8.38 -4.60
N SER A 13 2.01 -9.15 -3.53
CA SER A 13 2.89 -8.83 -2.42
C SER A 13 3.32 -10.08 -1.67
N ASN A 14 4.58 -10.09 -1.20
CA ASN A 14 5.11 -11.08 -0.24
C ASN A 14 5.37 -10.43 1.13
N ASN A 15 5.07 -9.15 1.31
CA ASN A 15 5.26 -8.45 2.58
C ASN A 15 4.22 -8.94 3.62
N PRO A 16 4.67 -9.58 4.73
CA PRO A 16 3.74 -10.15 5.72
C PRO A 16 2.83 -9.10 6.39
N GLY A 17 3.31 -7.86 6.53
CA GLY A 17 2.52 -6.75 7.07
C GLY A 17 1.37 -6.39 6.15
N LYS A 18 1.66 -6.21 4.85
CA LYS A 18 0.63 -5.94 3.83
C LYS A 18 -0.37 -7.09 3.72
N LEU A 19 0.11 -8.34 3.71
CA LEU A 19 -0.77 -9.52 3.63
C LEU A 19 -1.76 -9.56 4.80
N ARG A 20 -1.31 -9.29 6.03
CA ARG A 20 -2.20 -9.23 7.20
C ARG A 20 -3.23 -8.09 7.10
N GLU A 21 -2.80 -6.89 6.73
CA GLU A 21 -3.68 -5.73 6.61
C GLU A 21 -4.74 -5.94 5.51
N PHE A 22 -4.34 -6.38 4.31
CA PHE A 22 -5.29 -6.65 3.22
C PHE A 22 -6.20 -7.83 3.53
N GLY A 23 -5.69 -8.90 4.14
CA GLY A 23 -6.51 -10.03 4.57
C GLY A 23 -7.63 -9.59 5.52
N ALA A 24 -7.32 -8.78 6.52
CA ALA A 24 -8.31 -8.26 7.45
C ALA A 24 -9.34 -7.32 6.78
N LEU A 25 -8.88 -6.46 5.86
CA LEU A 25 -9.72 -5.46 5.19
C LEU A 25 -10.64 -6.07 4.10
N LEU A 26 -10.21 -7.13 3.42
CA LEU A 26 -10.95 -7.75 2.31
C LEU A 26 -11.83 -8.93 2.75
N ALA A 27 -11.52 -9.58 3.88
CA ALA A 27 -12.30 -10.71 4.39
C ALA A 27 -13.81 -10.42 4.54
N PRO A 28 -14.25 -9.24 5.04
CA PRO A 28 -15.68 -8.94 5.16
C PRO A 28 -16.43 -8.84 3.83
N LEU A 29 -15.69 -8.75 2.70
CA LEU A 29 -16.27 -8.61 1.37
C LEU A 29 -16.51 -9.97 0.68
N GLY A 30 -16.11 -11.07 1.31
CA GLY A 30 -16.22 -12.41 0.72
C GLY A 30 -15.27 -12.63 -0.46
N ILE A 31 -14.23 -11.81 -0.62
CA ILE A 31 -13.23 -11.94 -1.68
C ILE A 31 -12.11 -12.85 -1.17
N GLU A 32 -11.84 -13.94 -1.87
CA GLU A 32 -10.68 -14.79 -1.61
C GLU A 32 -9.41 -14.09 -2.11
N VAL A 33 -8.52 -13.77 -1.19
CA VAL A 33 -7.22 -13.14 -1.48
C VAL A 33 -6.13 -14.21 -1.44
N VAL A 34 -5.47 -14.43 -2.57
CA VAL A 34 -4.35 -15.38 -2.68
C VAL A 34 -3.03 -14.60 -2.71
N PRO A 35 -2.13 -14.76 -1.75
CA PRO A 35 -0.80 -14.17 -1.82
C PRO A 35 -0.05 -14.68 -3.05
N GLN A 36 0.67 -13.79 -3.76
CA GLN A 36 1.44 -14.22 -4.95
C GLN A 36 2.49 -15.30 -4.62
N GLY A 37 3.05 -15.27 -3.41
CA GLY A 37 4.02 -16.26 -2.95
C GLY A 37 3.45 -17.68 -2.88
N ASP A 38 2.17 -17.84 -2.53
CA ASP A 38 1.48 -19.13 -2.46
C ASP A 38 1.29 -19.76 -3.85
N LEU A 39 1.38 -18.95 -4.91
CA LEU A 39 1.35 -19.37 -6.30
C LEU A 39 2.75 -19.49 -6.92
N GLY A 40 3.81 -19.33 -6.12
CA GLY A 40 5.18 -19.35 -6.62
C GLY A 40 5.54 -18.19 -7.55
N ILE A 41 4.77 -17.10 -7.52
CA ILE A 41 5.00 -15.93 -8.38
C ILE A 41 6.11 -15.08 -7.77
N PRO A 42 7.22 -14.83 -8.52
CA PRO A 42 8.30 -13.97 -8.06
C PRO A 42 7.84 -12.49 -7.96
N GLU A 43 8.54 -11.72 -7.14
CA GLU A 43 8.31 -10.28 -7.07
C GLU A 43 8.60 -9.61 -8.42
N ALA A 44 7.73 -8.66 -8.79
CA ALA A 44 7.97 -7.80 -9.94
C ALA A 44 9.08 -6.80 -9.63
N GLU A 45 9.82 -6.40 -10.65
CA GLU A 45 10.72 -5.25 -10.56
C GLU A 45 9.94 -3.96 -10.35
N GLU A 46 10.52 -3.04 -9.57
CA GLU A 46 9.98 -1.71 -9.28
C GLU A 46 10.96 -0.62 -9.76
N PRO A 47 11.14 -0.46 -11.09
CA PRO A 47 12.13 0.47 -11.64
C PRO A 47 11.62 1.91 -11.73
N HIS A 48 10.31 2.14 -11.52
CA HIS A 48 9.68 3.41 -11.82
C HIS A 48 9.79 4.40 -10.67
N PRO A 49 9.78 5.73 -10.98
CA PRO A 49 9.89 6.78 -9.97
C PRO A 49 8.58 7.06 -9.22
N THR A 50 7.45 6.52 -9.68
CA THR A 50 6.15 6.77 -9.06
C THR A 50 5.50 5.50 -8.50
N PHE A 51 4.71 5.65 -7.44
CA PHE A 51 3.96 4.56 -6.85
C PHE A 51 2.97 3.94 -7.85
N VAL A 52 2.30 4.76 -8.65
CA VAL A 52 1.30 4.26 -9.60
C VAL A 52 1.89 3.38 -10.70
N GLU A 53 3.03 3.76 -11.25
CA GLU A 53 3.71 2.97 -12.29
C GLU A 53 4.18 1.62 -11.74
N ASN A 54 4.77 1.61 -10.54
CA ASN A 54 5.19 0.37 -9.87
C ASN A 54 3.98 -0.51 -9.52
N ALA A 55 2.88 0.07 -9.01
CA ALA A 55 1.67 -0.68 -8.70
C ALA A 55 1.04 -1.31 -9.96
N ILE A 56 0.99 -0.58 -11.09
CA ILE A 56 0.54 -1.13 -12.38
C ILE A 56 1.43 -2.30 -12.83
N ALA A 57 2.75 -2.11 -12.77
CA ALA A 57 3.70 -3.16 -13.16
C ALA A 57 3.52 -4.43 -12.33
N LYS A 58 3.40 -4.30 -11.00
CA LYS A 58 3.15 -5.41 -10.08
C LYS A 58 1.83 -6.11 -10.34
N ALA A 59 0.73 -5.36 -10.50
CA ALA A 59 -0.59 -5.93 -10.76
C ALA A 59 -0.60 -6.73 -12.06
N ARG A 60 -0.05 -6.18 -13.15
CA ARG A 60 0.04 -6.86 -14.45
C ARG A 60 0.94 -8.09 -14.41
N HIS A 61 2.05 -8.02 -13.69
CA HIS A 61 2.96 -9.16 -13.50
C HIS A 61 2.25 -10.32 -12.80
N ALA A 62 1.63 -10.05 -11.65
CA ALA A 62 0.92 -11.07 -10.88
C ALA A 62 -0.27 -11.66 -11.66
N SER A 63 -1.05 -10.82 -12.34
CA SER A 63 -2.17 -11.27 -13.17
C SER A 63 -1.73 -12.14 -14.35
N ARG A 64 -0.60 -11.81 -14.99
CA ARG A 64 -0.05 -12.59 -16.12
C ARG A 64 0.36 -13.99 -15.69
N LEU A 65 0.97 -14.11 -14.53
CA LEU A 65 1.50 -15.40 -14.06
C LEU A 65 0.45 -16.25 -13.36
N SER A 66 -0.56 -15.63 -12.74
CA SER A 66 -1.64 -16.36 -12.06
C SER A 66 -2.84 -16.69 -12.95
N GLY A 67 -3.06 -15.91 -14.02
CA GLY A 67 -4.32 -15.96 -14.79
C GLY A 67 -5.52 -15.36 -14.05
N LEU A 68 -5.33 -14.78 -12.86
CA LEU A 68 -6.37 -14.20 -12.02
C LEU A 68 -6.40 -12.67 -12.12
N PRO A 69 -7.52 -12.02 -11.73
CA PRO A 69 -7.48 -10.62 -11.36
C PRO A 69 -6.41 -10.37 -10.28
N ALA A 70 -5.73 -9.24 -10.35
CA ALA A 70 -4.64 -8.95 -9.42
C ALA A 70 -4.79 -7.57 -8.79
N LEU A 71 -4.61 -7.52 -7.48
CA LEU A 71 -4.49 -6.29 -6.69
C LEU A 71 -3.03 -6.08 -6.30
N ALA A 72 -2.47 -4.94 -6.64
CA ALA A 72 -1.15 -4.51 -6.20
C ALA A 72 -1.25 -3.29 -5.29
N ASP A 73 -0.34 -3.22 -4.34
CA ASP A 73 -0.07 -2.07 -3.47
C ASP A 73 1.36 -1.61 -3.71
N ASP A 74 1.52 -0.34 -4.08
CA ASP A 74 2.78 0.35 -3.92
C ASP A 74 2.61 1.50 -2.95
N SER A 75 3.43 1.53 -1.89
CA SER A 75 3.24 2.44 -0.77
C SER A 75 4.56 2.74 -0.07
N GLY A 76 4.64 3.94 0.49
CA GLY A 76 5.82 4.39 1.22
C GLY A 76 5.55 5.62 2.06
N ILE A 77 6.55 6.03 2.82
CA ILE A 77 6.57 7.28 3.56
C ILE A 77 7.26 8.35 2.73
N CYS A 78 6.69 9.54 2.70
CA CYS A 78 7.24 10.72 2.05
C CYS A 78 7.45 11.81 3.09
N ALA A 79 8.69 12.26 3.31
CA ALA A 79 9.03 13.33 4.24
C ALA A 79 9.19 14.64 3.48
N GLU A 80 8.45 15.69 3.88
CA GLU A 80 8.46 17.00 3.18
C GLU A 80 9.86 17.64 3.16
N ALA A 81 10.59 17.54 4.27
CA ALA A 81 11.93 18.12 4.37
C ALA A 81 13.00 17.39 3.53
N LEU A 82 12.63 16.27 2.90
CA LEU A 82 13.48 15.46 2.03
C LEU A 82 12.90 15.37 0.60
N ASP A 83 12.11 16.35 0.19
CA ASP A 83 11.48 16.42 -1.13
C ASP A 83 10.71 15.12 -1.51
N GLY A 84 10.10 14.48 -0.50
CA GLY A 84 9.31 13.26 -0.66
C GLY A 84 10.10 11.96 -0.48
N GLU A 85 11.43 12.01 -0.24
CA GLU A 85 12.16 10.79 0.11
C GLU A 85 11.70 10.26 1.49
N PRO A 86 11.77 8.93 1.71
CA PRO A 86 12.22 7.85 0.83
C PRO A 86 11.26 7.48 -0.32
N GLY A 87 9.99 7.88 -0.29
CA GLY A 87 9.04 7.64 -1.37
C GLY A 87 8.95 6.17 -1.77
N VAL A 88 9.01 5.87 -3.07
CA VAL A 88 8.98 4.51 -3.63
C VAL A 88 10.13 3.62 -3.14
N CYS A 89 11.15 4.21 -2.54
CA CYS A 89 12.30 3.49 -1.99
C CYS A 89 12.15 3.13 -0.50
N SER A 90 10.99 3.36 0.10
CA SER A 90 10.76 3.19 1.54
C SER A 90 11.23 1.83 2.08
N ALA A 91 10.93 0.74 1.40
CA ALA A 91 11.32 -0.61 1.84
C ALA A 91 12.84 -0.89 1.73
N ARG A 92 13.59 -0.06 0.99
CA ARG A 92 15.03 -0.24 0.69
C ARG A 92 15.85 1.04 0.86
N TYR A 93 15.36 1.99 1.67
CA TYR A 93 15.97 3.31 1.78
C TYR A 93 17.40 3.25 2.30
N ALA A 94 17.64 2.48 3.36
CA ALA A 94 18.98 2.27 3.91
C ALA A 94 19.91 1.54 2.93
N GLN A 95 19.37 0.64 2.10
CA GLN A 95 20.16 -0.12 1.12
C GLN A 95 20.77 0.79 0.05
N LYS A 96 20.10 1.89 -0.34
CA LYS A 96 20.68 2.89 -1.23
C LYS A 96 21.95 3.56 -0.64
N ALA A 97 22.06 3.59 0.68
CA ALA A 97 23.23 4.08 1.40
C ALA A 97 24.21 2.96 1.81
N GLY A 98 24.14 1.79 1.18
CA GLY A 98 25.01 0.67 1.47
C GLY A 98 24.76 -0.02 2.82
N LYS A 99 23.60 0.21 3.45
CA LYS A 99 23.21 -0.36 4.74
C LYS A 99 22.29 -1.59 4.56
N PRO A 100 22.05 -2.40 5.60
CA PRO A 100 21.15 -3.56 5.51
C PRO A 100 19.72 -3.18 5.12
N LYS A 101 19.03 -4.07 4.37
CA LYS A 101 17.60 -3.93 4.04
C LYS A 101 16.76 -4.44 5.21
N THR A 102 16.64 -3.64 6.27
CA THR A 102 15.81 -3.92 7.46
C THR A 102 15.03 -2.68 7.86
N ASP A 103 13.88 -2.87 8.54
CA ASP A 103 13.09 -1.74 9.05
C ASP A 103 13.90 -0.88 10.01
N ALA A 104 14.69 -1.48 10.89
CA ALA A 104 15.56 -0.76 11.82
C ALA A 104 16.59 0.12 11.08
N ALA A 105 17.24 -0.39 10.03
CA ALA A 105 18.20 0.36 9.24
C ALA A 105 17.53 1.49 8.44
N ASN A 106 16.33 1.22 7.85
CA ASN A 106 15.54 2.21 7.14
C ASN A 106 15.12 3.36 8.07
N ASN A 107 14.63 3.05 9.27
CA ASN A 107 14.27 4.02 10.30
C ASN A 107 15.48 4.87 10.70
N ALA A 108 16.59 4.23 11.09
CA ALA A 108 17.81 4.93 11.48
C ALA A 108 18.33 5.84 10.35
N HIS A 109 18.21 5.40 9.10
CA HIS A 109 18.61 6.21 7.96
C HIS A 109 17.70 7.42 7.77
N LEU A 110 16.37 7.26 7.82
CA LEU A 110 15.41 8.37 7.72
C LEU A 110 15.67 9.42 8.82
N ILE A 111 15.83 8.98 10.07
CA ILE A 111 16.13 9.88 11.20
C ILE A 111 17.44 10.63 10.96
N SER A 112 18.48 9.95 10.46
CA SER A 112 19.76 10.60 10.16
C SER A 112 19.65 11.67 9.06
N GLN A 113 18.80 11.45 8.04
CA GLN A 113 18.57 12.43 6.97
C GLN A 113 17.73 13.62 7.44
N LEU A 114 16.90 13.44 8.46
CA LEU A 114 16.09 14.48 9.07
C LEU A 114 16.85 15.23 10.21
N ALA A 115 18.07 14.83 10.55
CA ALA A 115 18.84 15.51 11.59
C ALA A 115 19.03 17.00 11.28
N GLY A 116 18.74 17.86 12.26
CA GLY A 116 18.81 19.32 12.13
C GLY A 116 17.69 19.96 11.30
N LYS A 117 16.79 19.22 10.72
CA LYS A 117 15.64 19.76 9.99
C LYS A 117 14.46 20.02 10.95
N LEU A 118 13.90 21.23 10.91
CA LEU A 118 12.75 21.63 11.75
C LEU A 118 11.44 21.08 11.23
N ASN A 119 11.28 20.98 9.90
CA ASN A 119 10.09 20.38 9.31
C ASN A 119 10.16 18.86 9.44
N ARG A 120 9.25 18.30 10.25
CA ARG A 120 9.14 16.86 10.50
C ARG A 120 7.91 16.25 9.82
N ARG A 121 7.16 17.06 9.06
CA ARG A 121 5.95 16.60 8.38
C ARG A 121 6.28 15.49 7.39
N ALA A 122 5.46 14.48 7.42
CA ALA A 122 5.53 13.35 6.52
C ALA A 122 4.13 12.80 6.26
N HIS A 123 4.00 12.02 5.22
CA HIS A 123 2.79 11.25 5.00
C HIS A 123 3.14 9.87 4.47
N TYR A 124 2.34 8.89 4.84
CA TYR A 124 2.28 7.64 4.09
C TYR A 124 1.38 7.84 2.87
N HIS A 125 1.83 7.32 1.75
CA HIS A 125 1.06 7.26 0.51
C HIS A 125 0.89 5.81 0.09
N CYS A 126 -0.29 5.45 -0.38
CA CYS A 126 -0.62 4.12 -0.91
C CYS A 126 -1.34 4.28 -2.24
N VAL A 127 -0.88 3.58 -3.25
CA VAL A 127 -1.57 3.42 -4.52
C VAL A 127 -1.95 1.96 -4.69
N LEU A 128 -3.24 1.71 -4.85
CA LEU A 128 -3.82 0.41 -5.18
C LEU A 128 -4.15 0.36 -6.65
N VAL A 129 -3.75 -0.71 -7.31
CA VAL A 129 -4.12 -1.00 -8.70
C VAL A 129 -4.75 -2.38 -8.77
N LEU A 130 -5.98 -2.44 -9.24
CA LEU A 130 -6.69 -3.67 -9.54
C LEU A 130 -6.83 -3.83 -11.05
N VAL A 131 -6.27 -4.90 -11.58
CA VAL A 131 -6.43 -5.33 -12.98
C VAL A 131 -7.30 -6.58 -13.04
N ARG A 132 -8.20 -6.66 -14.03
CA ARG A 132 -9.04 -7.84 -14.29
C ARG A 132 -8.28 -8.92 -15.05
N HIS A 133 -7.31 -8.51 -15.85
CA HIS A 133 -6.40 -9.35 -16.63
C HIS A 133 -5.12 -8.56 -16.99
N PRO A 134 -4.03 -9.20 -17.46
CA PRO A 134 -2.74 -8.54 -17.67
C PRO A 134 -2.75 -7.35 -18.64
N ALA A 135 -3.64 -7.40 -19.63
CA ALA A 135 -3.79 -6.36 -20.65
C ALA A 135 -5.02 -5.46 -20.40
N ASP A 136 -5.49 -5.37 -19.14
CA ASP A 136 -6.64 -4.53 -18.79
C ASP A 136 -6.34 -3.07 -19.16
N PRO A 137 -7.13 -2.49 -20.13
CA PRO A 137 -6.91 -1.11 -20.56
C PRO A 137 -7.48 -0.07 -19.58
N CYS A 138 -8.33 -0.52 -18.65
CA CYS A 138 -9.02 0.33 -17.70
C CYS A 138 -8.88 -0.23 -16.27
N PRO A 139 -7.66 -0.28 -15.72
CA PRO A 139 -7.46 -0.74 -14.35
C PRO A 139 -8.15 0.21 -13.37
N LEU A 140 -8.62 -0.33 -12.25
CA LEU A 140 -9.08 0.51 -11.15
C LEU A 140 -7.87 0.95 -10.33
N ILE A 141 -7.73 2.26 -10.16
CA ILE A 141 -6.66 2.87 -9.39
C ILE A 141 -7.30 3.65 -8.24
N ALA A 142 -6.80 3.45 -7.03
CA ALA A 142 -7.26 4.16 -5.84
C ALA A 142 -6.07 4.56 -4.98
N GLU A 143 -6.18 5.67 -4.28
CA GLU A 143 -5.09 6.23 -3.51
C GLU A 143 -5.54 6.54 -2.09
N GLY A 144 -4.58 6.51 -1.17
CA GLY A 144 -4.81 6.92 0.21
C GLY A 144 -3.57 7.58 0.78
N THR A 145 -3.79 8.72 1.42
CA THR A 145 -2.72 9.49 2.07
C THR A 145 -3.03 9.62 3.55
N TRP A 146 -2.03 9.34 4.39
CA TRP A 146 -2.13 9.41 5.84
C TRP A 146 -1.05 10.34 6.38
N THR A 147 -1.46 11.53 6.81
CA THR A 147 -0.55 12.60 7.24
C THR A 147 -0.12 12.44 8.68
N GLY A 148 1.13 12.79 8.97
CA GLY A 148 1.74 12.73 10.29
C GLY A 148 3.08 13.45 10.34
N GLU A 149 3.87 13.10 11.34
CA GLU A 149 5.20 13.66 11.56
C GLU A 149 6.19 12.55 11.92
N VAL A 150 7.46 12.73 11.54
CA VAL A 150 8.52 11.80 11.94
C VAL A 150 9.10 12.24 13.28
N VAL A 151 9.10 11.33 14.27
CA VAL A 151 9.73 11.53 15.58
C VAL A 151 11.04 10.76 15.69
N ASP A 152 12.03 11.35 16.38
CA ASP A 152 13.37 10.76 16.51
C ASP A 152 13.38 9.50 17.38
N ALA A 153 12.63 9.51 18.48
CA ALA A 153 12.53 8.36 19.38
C ALA A 153 11.37 7.44 18.95
N PRO A 154 11.62 6.13 18.75
CA PRO A 154 10.56 5.20 18.41
C PRO A 154 9.61 4.99 19.59
N ARG A 155 8.31 4.83 19.31
CA ARG A 155 7.28 4.53 20.30
C ARG A 155 6.35 3.44 19.77
N GLY A 156 5.90 2.56 20.67
CA GLY A 156 5.05 1.41 20.33
C GLY A 156 5.84 0.24 19.76
N ALA A 157 5.17 -0.91 19.66
CA ALA A 157 5.75 -2.17 19.17
C ALA A 157 4.88 -2.83 18.08
N GLY A 158 3.76 -2.20 17.71
CA GLY A 158 2.86 -2.69 16.66
C GLY A 158 3.31 -2.29 15.26
N GLY A 159 2.58 -2.78 14.27
CA GLY A 159 2.80 -2.42 12.87
C GLY A 159 4.09 -2.97 12.26
N PHE A 160 4.68 -2.23 11.33
CA PHE A 160 5.92 -2.55 10.63
C PHE A 160 6.50 -1.28 9.95
N GLY A 161 7.70 -1.40 9.39
CA GLY A 161 8.34 -0.31 8.66
C GLY A 161 8.63 0.90 9.56
N TYR A 162 8.13 2.06 9.17
CA TYR A 162 8.36 3.32 9.87
C TYR A 162 7.31 3.63 10.94
N ASP A 163 6.39 2.73 11.24
CA ASP A 163 5.29 2.95 12.19
C ASP A 163 5.75 3.45 13.58
N PRO A 164 6.86 2.96 14.17
CA PRO A 164 7.35 3.45 15.47
C PRO A 164 7.79 4.92 15.48
N HIS A 165 8.14 5.46 14.33
CA HIS A 165 8.59 6.84 14.16
C HIS A 165 7.54 7.75 13.51
N PHE A 166 6.41 7.19 13.08
CA PHE A 166 5.34 7.96 12.43
C PHE A 166 4.29 8.39 13.44
N MET A 167 4.41 9.64 13.90
CA MET A 167 3.52 10.27 14.87
C MET A 167 2.25 10.80 14.20
N LEU A 168 1.12 10.60 14.85
CA LEU A 168 -0.18 11.16 14.51
C LEU A 168 -0.51 12.28 15.51
N PRO A 169 -0.27 13.54 15.18
CA PRO A 169 -0.36 14.64 16.16
C PRO A 169 -1.76 14.76 16.81
N ARG A 170 -2.82 14.47 16.04
CA ARG A 170 -4.20 14.54 16.55
C ARG A 170 -4.52 13.47 17.60
N LEU A 171 -3.80 12.36 17.59
CA LEU A 171 -3.99 11.24 18.52
C LEU A 171 -2.95 11.21 19.63
N GLY A 172 -1.83 11.95 19.47
CA GLY A 172 -0.68 11.89 20.37
C GLY A 172 0.01 10.52 20.41
N LYS A 173 -0.27 9.66 19.43
CA LYS A 173 0.24 8.29 19.30
C LYS A 173 1.06 8.14 18.02
N THR A 174 2.06 7.27 18.02
CA THR A 174 2.65 6.79 16.78
C THR A 174 1.75 5.71 16.14
N ALA A 175 1.98 5.42 14.86
CA ALA A 175 1.26 4.35 14.17
C ALA A 175 1.49 2.97 14.84
N ALA A 176 2.65 2.76 15.47
CA ALA A 176 2.96 1.53 16.19
C ALA A 176 2.31 1.43 17.59
N GLU A 177 1.71 2.51 18.10
CA GLU A 177 0.93 2.53 19.34
C GLU A 177 -0.56 2.32 19.12
N LEU A 178 -1.01 2.21 17.87
CA LEU A 178 -2.39 1.89 17.51
C LEU A 178 -2.62 0.37 17.55
N SER A 179 -3.84 -0.03 17.91
CA SER A 179 -4.29 -1.40 17.66
C SER A 179 -4.40 -1.66 16.14
N ALA A 180 -4.47 -2.93 15.74
CA ALA A 180 -4.67 -3.29 14.34
C ALA A 180 -6.00 -2.72 13.81
N GLU A 181 -7.05 -2.73 14.62
CA GLU A 181 -8.37 -2.19 14.27
C GLU A 181 -8.32 -0.67 14.11
N GLU A 182 -7.69 0.04 15.07
CA GLU A 182 -7.50 1.50 15.00
C GLU A 182 -6.74 1.87 13.71
N LYS A 183 -5.63 1.18 13.41
CA LYS A 183 -4.82 1.43 12.22
C LYS A 183 -5.60 1.12 10.93
N ASN A 184 -6.31 0.00 10.88
CA ASN A 184 -7.12 -0.42 9.73
C ASN A 184 -8.32 0.51 9.46
N ALA A 185 -8.70 1.35 10.42
CA ALA A 185 -9.77 2.35 10.22
C ALA A 185 -9.27 3.63 9.54
N ILE A 186 -8.00 4.02 9.72
CA ILE A 186 -7.51 5.36 9.37
C ILE A 186 -6.23 5.41 8.52
N SER A 187 -5.56 4.28 8.31
CA SER A 187 -4.28 4.26 7.59
C SER A 187 -4.43 4.59 6.10
N HIS A 188 -3.32 4.96 5.46
CA HIS A 188 -3.23 5.16 4.01
C HIS A 188 -3.80 3.98 3.22
N ARG A 189 -3.53 2.75 3.65
CA ARG A 189 -4.01 1.51 3.00
C ARG A 189 -5.51 1.33 3.17
N ALA A 190 -6.03 1.62 4.35
CA ALA A 190 -7.47 1.61 4.60
C ALA A 190 -8.22 2.66 3.77
N LEU A 191 -7.66 3.86 3.66
CA LEU A 191 -8.23 4.94 2.84
C LEU A 191 -8.23 4.58 1.34
N ALA A 192 -7.11 4.08 0.83
CA ALA A 192 -6.99 3.62 -0.56
C ALA A 192 -7.98 2.48 -0.86
N LEU A 193 -8.12 1.50 0.06
CA LEU A 193 -9.06 0.40 -0.13
C LEU A 193 -10.51 0.88 -0.12
N LYS A 194 -10.87 1.78 0.79
CA LYS A 194 -12.20 2.38 0.82
C LYS A 194 -12.55 3.06 -0.50
N GLU A 195 -11.61 3.79 -1.08
CA GLU A 195 -11.77 4.40 -2.39
C GLU A 195 -11.91 3.35 -3.50
N LEU A 196 -11.07 2.32 -3.50
CA LEU A 196 -11.14 1.22 -4.48
C LEU A 196 -12.51 0.55 -4.46
N LEU A 197 -13.05 0.27 -3.28
CA LEU A 197 -14.37 -0.36 -3.12
C LEU A 197 -15.49 0.55 -3.63
N ALA A 198 -15.43 1.84 -3.37
CA ALA A 198 -16.40 2.79 -3.91
C ALA A 198 -16.38 2.81 -5.44
N ARG A 199 -15.19 2.76 -6.06
CA ARG A 199 -15.04 2.68 -7.52
C ARG A 199 -15.54 1.35 -8.09
N LEU A 200 -15.32 0.23 -7.41
CA LEU A 200 -15.86 -1.08 -7.80
C LEU A 200 -17.40 -1.08 -7.79
N GLN A 201 -18.01 -0.54 -6.73
CA GLN A 201 -19.47 -0.43 -6.62
C GLN A 201 -20.07 0.47 -7.72
N ALA A 202 -19.44 1.61 -7.99
CA ALA A 202 -19.87 2.52 -9.07
C ALA A 202 -19.76 1.84 -10.45
N ALA A 203 -18.71 1.08 -10.71
CA ALA A 203 -18.54 0.34 -11.96
C ALA A 203 -19.61 -0.75 -12.14
N ALA A 204 -19.96 -1.45 -11.07
CA ALA A 204 -21.03 -2.45 -11.08
C ALA A 204 -22.39 -1.81 -11.37
N SER A 205 -22.72 -0.68 -10.74
CA SER A 205 -23.98 0.03 -10.91
C SER A 205 -24.17 0.58 -12.33
N ASN A 206 -23.11 1.08 -12.96
CA ASN A 206 -23.16 1.60 -14.33
C ASN A 206 -23.38 0.50 -15.38
N ASN A 207 -22.93 -0.72 -15.12
CA ASN A 207 -23.16 -1.86 -16.01
C ASN A 207 -24.60 -2.40 -15.94
N GLY A 208 -25.34 -2.13 -14.85
CA GLY A 208 -26.74 -2.53 -14.68
C GLY A 208 -27.74 -1.65 -15.43
N ASN A 209 -27.42 -0.39 -15.71
CA ASN A 209 -28.33 0.60 -16.34
C ASN A 209 -28.24 0.65 -17.88
N GLY A 210 -27.42 -0.15 -18.51
CA GLY A 210 -27.15 -0.11 -19.96
C GLY A 210 -27.90 -1.17 -20.80
N ARG A 211 -29.09 -1.65 -20.40
CA ARG A 211 -29.95 -2.44 -21.30
C ARG A 211 -31.12 -1.56 -21.78
N PRO A 212 -31.12 -1.07 -23.02
CA PRO A 212 -32.37 -0.79 -23.73
C PRO A 212 -33.06 -2.11 -24.07
N ALA A 213 -34.37 -2.14 -23.89
CA ALA A 213 -35.25 -3.23 -24.25
C ALA A 213 -35.25 -3.51 -25.78
#